data_74a9c2a57c96279c3435c980e529fb00
#
_entry.id   74a9c2a57c96279c3435c980e529fb00
#
_cell.length_a   1.000
_cell.length_b   1.000
_cell.length_c   1.000
_cell.angle_alpha   90.00
_cell.angle_beta   90.00
_cell.angle_gamma   90.00
#
_symmetry.space_group_name_H-M   'P 1'
#
loop_
_entity.id
_entity.type
_entity.pdbx_description
1 polymer ?
#
loop_
_entity_poly.entity_id
_entity_poly.type
_entity_poly.pdbx_seq_one_letter_code
_entity_poly.pdbx_strand_id
1 'polypeptide(L)'
;MNGPHAIILACDDAYAYCAAVAIASIIRHTDSDIDFILLDDGISDEKKQDLFSCIHGRPGIRLRFMDMAPLAARFPDGMFSCRDYWQRSTYFRLFCPDMLPEYDMVLYLDCDVLIRADVSELFRFQMPEKTLCGAVFDNLGYRDSTHMIHQLFKLKLPYCYRYFNAGVLLMNLAEMRKVGFT
;
A
#
# COMPACT_ATOMS: atom_id res chain seq x y z
N MET A 1 11.06 0.18 -18.23
CA MET A 1 11.50 -0.38 -16.93
C MET A 1 11.53 -1.89 -17.11
N ASN A 2 12.73 -2.51 -17.07
CA ASN A 2 12.93 -3.94 -17.38
C ASN A 2 13.06 -4.81 -16.10
N GLY A 3 12.49 -4.39 -15.01
CA GLY A 3 12.48 -5.14 -13.75
C GLY A 3 11.06 -5.53 -13.34
N PRO A 4 10.93 -6.36 -12.28
CA PRO A 4 9.65 -6.77 -11.75
C PRO A 4 8.87 -5.56 -11.22
N HIS A 5 7.55 -5.64 -11.30
CA HIS A 5 6.67 -4.64 -10.70
C HIS A 5 6.58 -4.86 -9.19
N ALA A 6 6.87 -3.83 -8.40
CA ALA A 6 6.78 -3.93 -6.95
C ALA A 6 5.36 -3.63 -6.46
N ILE A 7 4.78 -4.58 -5.74
CA ILE A 7 3.45 -4.44 -5.13
C ILE A 7 3.60 -4.56 -3.61
N ILE A 8 3.09 -3.56 -2.91
CA ILE A 8 3.19 -3.45 -1.46
C ILE A 8 1.83 -3.69 -0.83
N LEU A 9 1.79 -4.53 0.18
CA LEU A 9 0.67 -4.70 1.09
C LEU A 9 1.18 -4.48 2.52
N ALA A 10 0.30 -4.09 3.43
CA ALA A 10 0.64 -3.91 4.84
C ALA A 10 -0.45 -4.53 5.70
N CYS A 11 -0.10 -5.46 6.58
CA CYS A 11 -1.06 -6.07 7.48
C CYS A 11 -0.42 -6.62 8.75
N ASP A 12 -1.27 -6.83 9.74
CA ASP A 12 -1.00 -7.64 10.91
C ASP A 12 -1.40 -9.10 10.69
N ASP A 13 -1.28 -9.88 11.75
CA ASP A 13 -1.64 -11.31 11.73
C ASP A 13 -3.11 -11.55 11.35
N ALA A 14 -4.04 -10.71 11.81
CA ALA A 14 -5.47 -10.89 11.55
C ALA A 14 -5.81 -10.76 10.06
N TYR A 15 -5.11 -9.86 9.34
CA TYR A 15 -5.35 -9.59 7.92
C TYR A 15 -4.48 -10.41 6.96
N ALA A 16 -3.62 -11.30 7.45
CA ALA A 16 -2.72 -12.10 6.61
C ALA A 16 -3.46 -12.94 5.55
N TYR A 17 -4.62 -13.50 5.89
CA TYR A 17 -5.44 -14.25 4.91
C TYR A 17 -6.08 -13.37 3.85
N CYS A 18 -6.45 -12.13 4.21
CA CYS A 18 -6.91 -11.16 3.21
C CYS A 18 -5.78 -10.84 2.23
N ALA A 19 -4.57 -10.63 2.73
CA ALA A 19 -3.38 -10.43 1.89
C ALA A 19 -3.14 -11.63 0.96
N ALA A 20 -3.30 -12.86 1.44
CA ALA A 20 -3.17 -14.06 0.62
C ALA A 20 -4.18 -14.08 -0.54
N VAL A 21 -5.43 -13.70 -0.28
CA VAL A 21 -6.48 -13.59 -1.31
C VAL A 21 -6.14 -12.50 -2.32
N ALA A 22 -5.69 -11.32 -1.86
CA ALA A 22 -5.27 -10.24 -2.73
C ALA A 22 -4.11 -10.68 -3.65
N ILE A 23 -3.06 -11.28 -3.09
CA ILE A 23 -1.90 -11.81 -3.83
C ILE A 23 -2.36 -12.86 -4.86
N ALA A 24 -3.16 -13.84 -4.46
CA ALA A 24 -3.67 -14.87 -5.35
C ALA A 24 -4.51 -14.28 -6.50
N SER A 25 -5.31 -13.25 -6.22
CA SER A 25 -6.11 -12.56 -7.24
C SER A 25 -5.24 -11.83 -8.27
N ILE A 26 -4.14 -11.21 -7.83
CA ILE A 26 -3.17 -10.55 -8.71
C ILE A 26 -2.49 -11.57 -9.62
N ILE A 27 -1.92 -12.62 -9.03
CA ILE A 27 -1.21 -13.69 -9.76
C ILE A 27 -2.10 -14.36 -10.83
N ARG A 28 -3.40 -14.43 -10.58
CA ARG A 28 -4.37 -15.00 -11.53
C ARG A 28 -4.54 -14.15 -12.78
N HIS A 29 -4.29 -12.85 -12.71
CA HIS A 29 -4.63 -11.90 -13.76
C HIS A 29 -3.41 -11.22 -14.40
N THR A 30 -2.18 -11.60 -14.03
CA THR A 30 -0.96 -11.06 -14.63
C THR A 30 0.01 -12.16 -15.03
N ASP A 31 0.70 -11.95 -16.14
CA ASP A 31 1.86 -12.76 -16.57
C ASP A 31 3.20 -12.00 -16.34
N SER A 32 3.14 -10.81 -15.76
CA SER A 32 4.33 -10.01 -15.46
C SER A 32 5.08 -10.51 -14.23
N ASP A 33 6.38 -10.24 -14.18
CA ASP A 33 7.18 -10.46 -12.98
C ASP A 33 6.76 -9.50 -11.87
N ILE A 34 6.47 -10.02 -10.67
CA ILE A 34 6.00 -9.26 -9.52
C ILE A 34 6.90 -9.50 -8.30
N ASP A 35 7.28 -8.40 -7.64
CA ASP A 35 7.85 -8.40 -6.30
C ASP A 35 6.78 -7.98 -5.30
N PHE A 36 6.24 -8.94 -4.55
CA PHE A 36 5.39 -8.64 -3.41
C PHE A 36 6.25 -8.29 -2.19
N ILE A 37 5.94 -7.15 -1.59
CA ILE A 37 6.59 -6.68 -0.35
C ILE A 37 5.49 -6.54 0.69
N LEU A 38 5.50 -7.42 1.67
CA LEU A 38 4.54 -7.39 2.77
C LEU A 38 5.16 -6.64 3.94
N LEU A 39 4.62 -5.47 4.28
CA LEU A 39 5.00 -4.69 5.47
C LEU A 39 4.35 -5.39 6.67
N ASP A 40 5.18 -6.15 7.38
CA ASP A 40 4.80 -7.12 8.40
C ASP A 40 4.62 -6.44 9.76
N ASP A 41 3.39 -6.39 10.24
CA ASP A 41 3.02 -5.87 11.55
C ASP A 41 2.76 -7.02 12.56
N GLY A 42 3.64 -8.00 12.61
CA GLY A 42 3.57 -9.12 13.55
C GLY A 42 2.83 -10.33 13.00
N ILE A 43 3.00 -10.65 11.72
CA ILE A 43 2.45 -11.86 11.10
C ILE A 43 3.16 -13.08 11.65
N SER A 44 2.41 -14.10 12.07
CA SER A 44 2.94 -15.37 12.57
C SER A 44 3.66 -16.15 11.46
N ASP A 45 4.63 -17.00 11.89
CA ASP A 45 5.39 -17.82 10.95
C ASP A 45 4.51 -18.80 10.17
N GLU A 46 3.44 -19.31 10.79
CA GLU A 46 2.45 -20.18 10.15
C GLU A 46 1.80 -19.47 8.96
N LYS A 47 1.29 -18.25 9.17
CA LYS A 47 0.64 -17.47 8.11
C LYS A 47 1.63 -16.98 7.05
N LYS A 48 2.89 -16.72 7.42
CA LYS A 48 3.94 -16.45 6.43
C LYS A 48 4.18 -17.64 5.51
N GLN A 49 4.16 -18.86 6.04
CA GLN A 49 4.26 -20.10 5.24
C GLN A 49 3.07 -20.26 4.30
N ASP A 50 1.86 -19.97 4.76
CA ASP A 50 0.65 -20.00 3.93
C ASP A 50 0.76 -18.98 2.79
N LEU A 51 1.23 -17.76 3.07
CA LEU A 51 1.47 -16.72 2.07
C LEU A 51 2.52 -17.14 1.04
N PHE A 52 3.63 -17.77 1.45
CA PHE A 52 4.61 -18.33 0.53
C PHE A 52 4.01 -19.44 -0.35
N SER A 53 3.09 -20.24 0.22
CA SER A 53 2.42 -21.31 -0.52
C SER A 53 1.55 -20.76 -1.66
N CYS A 54 0.97 -19.57 -1.50
CA CYS A 54 0.17 -18.91 -2.54
C CYS A 54 0.95 -18.59 -3.81
N ILE A 55 2.27 -18.35 -3.69
CA ILE A 55 3.14 -18.02 -4.83
C ILE A 55 3.95 -19.22 -5.35
N HIS A 56 3.85 -20.37 -4.68
CA HIS A 56 4.67 -21.55 -5.01
C HIS A 56 4.46 -21.99 -6.47
N GLY A 57 5.60 -22.27 -7.13
CA GLY A 57 5.58 -22.75 -8.53
C GLY A 57 5.19 -21.70 -9.59
N ARG A 58 5.17 -20.40 -9.22
CA ARG A 58 4.91 -19.30 -10.16
C ARG A 58 6.22 -18.59 -10.50
N PRO A 59 6.83 -18.85 -11.67
CA PRO A 59 8.03 -18.16 -12.12
C PRO A 59 7.81 -16.65 -12.20
N GLY A 60 8.83 -15.86 -11.84
CA GLY A 60 8.75 -14.40 -11.89
C GLY A 60 8.03 -13.74 -10.70
N ILE A 61 7.40 -14.54 -9.82
CA ILE A 61 6.72 -14.03 -8.61
C ILE A 61 7.64 -14.21 -7.40
N ARG A 62 7.86 -13.13 -6.67
CA ARG A 62 8.61 -13.13 -5.42
C ARG A 62 7.77 -12.53 -4.30
N LEU A 63 7.99 -12.99 -3.08
CA LEU A 63 7.38 -12.45 -1.88
C LEU A 63 8.46 -12.26 -0.82
N ARG A 64 8.51 -11.09 -0.21
CA ARG A 64 9.34 -10.83 0.96
C ARG A 64 8.54 -10.14 2.05
N PHE A 65 8.90 -10.40 3.29
CA PHE A 65 8.36 -9.73 4.46
C PHE A 65 9.35 -8.67 4.93
N MET A 66 8.83 -7.52 5.30
CA MET A 66 9.61 -6.45 5.90
C MET A 66 9.05 -6.18 7.31
N ASP A 67 9.82 -6.56 8.33
CA ASP A 67 9.44 -6.35 9.73
C ASP A 67 9.32 -4.85 10.02
N MET A 68 8.13 -4.44 10.45
CA MET A 68 7.81 -3.05 10.75
C MET A 68 7.97 -2.69 12.23
N ALA A 69 8.26 -3.65 13.10
CA ALA A 69 8.44 -3.39 14.54
C ALA A 69 9.56 -2.36 14.83
N PRO A 70 10.74 -2.40 14.16
CA PRO A 70 11.78 -1.40 14.38
C PRO A 70 11.35 0.01 13.97
N LEU A 71 10.56 0.15 12.92
CA LEU A 71 10.00 1.44 12.51
C LEU A 71 8.95 1.92 13.51
N ALA A 72 8.01 1.05 13.87
CA ALA A 72 6.94 1.37 14.80
C ALA A 72 7.48 1.83 16.18
N ALA A 73 8.57 1.21 16.65
CA ALA A 73 9.22 1.58 17.92
C ALA A 73 9.86 2.98 17.94
N ARG A 74 10.03 3.62 16.77
CA ARG A 74 10.59 4.98 16.67
C ARG A 74 9.57 6.08 16.99
N PHE A 75 8.30 5.73 17.08
CA PHE A 75 7.21 6.67 17.28
C PHE A 75 6.63 6.53 18.68
N PRO A 76 6.20 7.64 19.32
CA PRO A 76 5.56 7.60 20.63
C PRO A 76 4.31 6.73 20.64
N ASP A 77 4.05 6.10 21.78
CA ASP A 77 2.81 5.37 22.00
C ASP A 77 1.60 6.27 21.71
N GLY A 78 0.66 5.76 20.93
CA GLY A 78 -0.55 6.47 20.53
C GLY A 78 -0.40 7.38 19.30
N MET A 79 0.78 7.56 18.71
CA MET A 79 0.92 8.30 17.45
C MET A 79 0.14 7.65 16.32
N PHE A 80 0.15 6.32 16.26
CA PHE A 80 -0.70 5.52 15.39
C PHE A 80 -1.96 5.07 16.12
N SER A 81 -2.60 5.97 16.89
CA SER A 81 -3.82 5.62 17.61
C SER A 81 -4.94 5.34 16.62
N CYS A 82 -5.24 4.08 16.52
CA CYS A 82 -6.28 3.56 15.67
C CYS A 82 -7.63 3.70 16.38
N ARG A 83 -8.54 4.47 15.80
CA ARG A 83 -9.94 4.42 16.21
C ARG A 83 -10.59 3.26 15.47
N ASP A 84 -11.08 2.30 16.22
CA ASP A 84 -12.02 1.21 15.91
C ASP A 84 -11.79 0.35 14.66
N TYR A 85 -11.27 0.88 13.55
CA TYR A 85 -11.10 0.17 12.27
C TYR A 85 -9.73 0.39 11.59
N TRP A 86 -8.91 1.33 12.08
CA TRP A 86 -7.65 1.66 11.43
C TRP A 86 -6.50 1.10 12.24
N GLN A 87 -5.78 0.17 11.66
CA GLN A 87 -4.59 -0.41 12.26
C GLN A 87 -3.35 0.42 11.92
N ARG A 88 -2.32 0.35 12.76
CA ARG A 88 -1.07 1.09 12.53
C ARG A 88 -0.41 0.71 11.20
N SER A 89 -0.61 -0.51 10.72
CA SER A 89 -0.14 -0.98 9.40
C SER A 89 -0.60 -0.07 8.25
N THR A 90 -1.75 0.60 8.38
CA THR A 90 -2.24 1.59 7.42
C THR A 90 -1.26 2.74 7.20
N TYR A 91 -0.50 3.14 8.22
CA TYR A 91 0.45 4.25 8.12
C TYR A 91 1.80 3.86 7.54
N PHE A 92 2.13 2.57 7.49
CA PHE A 92 3.44 2.10 6.98
C PHE A 92 3.69 2.49 5.54
N ARG A 93 2.62 2.63 4.73
CA ARG A 93 2.72 3.12 3.34
C ARG A 93 3.45 4.45 3.21
N LEU A 94 3.36 5.32 4.24
CA LEU A 94 3.98 6.65 4.22
C LEU A 94 5.51 6.57 4.24
N PHE A 95 6.09 5.49 4.74
CA PHE A 95 7.54 5.31 4.88
C PHE A 95 8.18 4.53 3.72
N CYS A 96 7.37 4.07 2.76
CA CYS A 96 7.87 3.35 1.58
C CYS A 96 8.98 4.09 0.82
N PRO A 97 8.95 5.44 0.66
CA PRO A 97 10.02 6.14 -0.05
C PRO A 97 11.41 5.89 0.52
N ASP A 98 11.54 5.88 1.85
CA ASP A 98 12.83 5.67 2.53
C ASP A 98 13.20 4.20 2.66
N MET A 99 12.20 3.33 2.83
CA MET A 99 12.39 1.91 3.08
C MET A 99 12.70 1.11 1.82
N LEU A 100 12.32 1.61 0.64
CA LEU A 100 12.42 0.92 -0.64
C LEU A 100 13.22 1.75 -1.66
N PRO A 101 14.50 2.08 -1.38
CA PRO A 101 15.30 2.93 -2.25
C PRO A 101 15.57 2.29 -3.61
N GLU A 102 15.44 0.97 -3.74
CA GLU A 102 15.64 0.21 -4.97
C GLU A 102 14.50 0.36 -5.98
N TYR A 103 13.32 0.90 -5.57
CA TYR A 103 12.20 1.11 -6.47
C TYR A 103 11.91 2.60 -6.67
N ASP A 104 11.69 2.99 -7.92
CA ASP A 104 11.23 4.33 -8.27
C ASP A 104 9.71 4.44 -8.23
N MET A 105 9.02 3.35 -8.53
CA MET A 105 7.56 3.27 -8.56
C MET A 105 7.06 1.97 -7.97
N VAL A 106 6.01 2.04 -7.15
CA VAL A 106 5.37 0.88 -6.52
C VAL A 106 3.85 1.02 -6.57
N LEU A 107 3.16 -0.11 -6.57
CA LEU A 107 1.71 -0.16 -6.36
C LEU A 107 1.44 -0.58 -4.92
N TYR A 108 0.89 0.32 -4.12
CA TYR A 108 0.36 -0.01 -2.79
C TYR A 108 -1.08 -0.47 -2.90
N LEU A 109 -1.42 -1.55 -2.21
CA LEU A 109 -2.77 -2.11 -2.12
C LEU A 109 -3.11 -2.40 -0.65
N ASP A 110 -4.31 -2.02 -0.21
CA ASP A 110 -4.88 -2.55 1.01
C ASP A 110 -5.11 -4.07 0.86
N CYS A 111 -5.06 -4.81 1.97
CA CYS A 111 -5.14 -6.28 1.92
C CYS A 111 -6.54 -6.82 1.59
N ASP A 112 -7.59 -6.01 1.76
CA ASP A 112 -8.99 -6.38 1.55
C ASP A 112 -9.50 -6.07 0.14
N VAL A 113 -8.60 -6.04 -0.84
CA VAL A 113 -8.92 -5.82 -2.26
C VAL A 113 -8.93 -7.13 -3.04
N LEU A 114 -9.77 -7.19 -4.07
CA LEU A 114 -9.79 -8.28 -5.04
C LEU A 114 -9.48 -7.73 -6.43
N ILE A 115 -8.38 -8.19 -7.02
CA ILE A 115 -7.93 -7.75 -8.33
C ILE A 115 -8.56 -8.62 -9.42
N ARG A 116 -9.11 -7.98 -10.46
CA ARG A 116 -9.83 -8.63 -11.57
C ARG A 116 -9.27 -8.31 -12.95
N ALA A 117 -8.12 -7.65 -13.00
CA ALA A 117 -7.45 -7.27 -14.25
C ALA A 117 -5.92 -7.29 -14.04
N ASP A 118 -5.17 -7.17 -15.12
CA ASP A 118 -3.70 -7.12 -15.06
C ASP A 118 -3.22 -5.80 -14.42
N VAL A 119 -2.65 -5.91 -13.23
CA VAL A 119 -2.10 -4.75 -12.48
C VAL A 119 -0.89 -4.12 -13.16
N SER A 120 -0.19 -4.86 -14.04
CA SER A 120 0.97 -4.35 -14.76
C SER A 120 0.63 -3.15 -15.64
N GLU A 121 -0.63 -3.03 -16.06
CA GLU A 121 -1.10 -1.90 -16.85
C GLU A 121 -1.03 -0.58 -16.09
N LEU A 122 -1.17 -0.61 -14.75
CA LEU A 122 -1.04 0.59 -13.92
C LEU A 122 0.39 1.17 -13.98
N PHE A 123 1.41 0.32 -14.09
CA PHE A 123 2.80 0.76 -14.20
C PHE A 123 3.15 1.37 -15.56
N ARG A 124 2.30 1.19 -16.57
CA ARG A 124 2.43 1.87 -17.88
C ARG A 124 1.88 3.29 -17.88
N PHE A 125 1.17 3.66 -16.82
CA PHE A 125 0.60 5.00 -16.71
C PHE A 125 1.71 6.03 -16.54
N GLN A 126 1.77 7.00 -17.48
CA GLN A 126 2.72 8.10 -17.42
C GLN A 126 2.20 9.16 -16.45
N MET A 127 2.79 9.21 -15.26
CA MET A 127 2.47 10.28 -14.31
C MET A 127 3.00 11.63 -14.81
N PRO A 128 2.22 12.72 -14.67
CA PRO A 128 2.75 14.07 -14.88
C PRO A 128 3.97 14.33 -13.98
N GLU A 129 4.82 15.26 -14.43
CA GLU A 129 5.98 15.69 -13.61
C GLU A 129 5.55 16.15 -12.22
N LYS A 130 6.37 15.86 -11.22
CA LYS A 130 6.14 16.20 -9.80
C LYS A 130 4.89 15.56 -9.19
N THR A 131 4.32 14.54 -9.82
CA THR A 131 3.22 13.77 -9.24
C THR A 131 3.76 12.73 -8.28
N LEU A 132 3.31 12.76 -7.04
CA LEU A 132 3.75 11.86 -5.98
C LEU A 132 3.01 10.51 -6.04
N CYS A 133 1.71 10.52 -6.37
CA CYS A 133 0.93 9.29 -6.50
C CYS A 133 -0.25 9.46 -7.46
N GLY A 134 -0.64 8.34 -8.08
CA GLY A 134 -1.93 8.14 -8.73
C GLY A 134 -2.88 7.41 -7.78
N ALA A 135 -4.14 7.84 -7.73
CA ALA A 135 -5.16 7.26 -6.88
C ALA A 135 -6.54 7.37 -7.54
N VAL A 136 -7.51 6.60 -7.05
CA VAL A 136 -8.91 6.73 -7.47
C VAL A 136 -9.69 7.62 -6.50
N PHE A 137 -10.66 8.37 -7.01
CA PHE A 137 -11.53 9.18 -6.16
C PHE A 137 -12.36 8.31 -5.24
N ASP A 138 -12.50 8.72 -3.99
CA ASP A 138 -13.41 8.11 -3.05
C ASP A 138 -14.80 8.71 -3.20
N ASN A 139 -15.69 7.95 -3.83
CA ASN A 139 -17.08 8.37 -4.04
C ASN A 139 -17.94 8.31 -2.76
N LEU A 140 -17.48 7.63 -1.71
CA LEU A 140 -18.21 7.49 -0.44
C LEU A 140 -17.92 8.67 0.50
N GLY A 141 -16.72 9.21 0.51
CA GLY A 141 -16.34 10.36 1.34
C GLY A 141 -17.11 11.65 1.04
N TYR A 142 -17.71 11.73 -0.14
CA TYR A 142 -18.57 12.87 -0.53
C TYR A 142 -19.94 12.87 0.12
N ARG A 143 -20.41 11.74 0.67
CA ARG A 143 -21.78 11.62 1.18
C ARG A 143 -21.95 12.10 2.62
N ASP A 144 -20.89 12.12 3.40
CA ASP A 144 -20.92 12.62 4.78
C ASP A 144 -20.05 13.87 4.95
N SER A 145 -20.48 14.93 4.28
CA SER A 145 -19.72 16.17 4.13
C SER A 145 -19.37 16.88 5.44
N THR A 146 -20.17 16.69 6.49
CA THR A 146 -19.97 17.40 7.77
C THR A 146 -18.76 16.90 8.54
N HIS A 147 -18.54 15.58 8.62
CA HIS A 147 -17.38 15.01 9.31
C HIS A 147 -16.07 15.35 8.59
N MET A 148 -16.05 15.22 7.26
CA MET A 148 -14.87 15.53 6.45
C MET A 148 -14.51 17.02 6.50
N ILE A 149 -15.50 17.92 6.39
CA ILE A 149 -15.30 19.36 6.53
C ILE A 149 -14.67 19.68 7.90
N HIS A 150 -15.17 19.05 8.96
CA HIS A 150 -14.63 19.24 10.31
C HIS A 150 -13.17 18.78 10.42
N GLN A 151 -12.79 17.64 9.81
CA GLN A 151 -11.41 17.14 9.78
C GLN A 151 -10.50 18.06 8.98
N LEU A 152 -10.91 18.50 7.79
CA LEU A 152 -10.14 19.45 6.97
C LEU A 152 -9.89 20.75 7.72
N PHE A 153 -10.89 21.25 8.45
CA PHE A 153 -10.79 22.46 9.26
C PHE A 153 -9.80 22.28 10.43
N LYS A 154 -9.86 21.13 11.12
CA LYS A 154 -8.90 20.79 12.19
C LYS A 154 -7.46 20.72 11.68
N LEU A 155 -7.26 20.15 10.49
CA LEU A 155 -5.95 19.96 9.89
C LEU A 155 -5.47 21.21 9.13
N LYS A 156 -6.29 22.29 9.10
CA LYS A 156 -6.00 23.52 8.33
C LYS A 156 -5.72 23.25 6.84
N LEU A 157 -6.35 22.20 6.30
CA LEU A 157 -6.24 21.87 4.89
C LEU A 157 -7.26 22.67 4.06
N PRO A 158 -6.90 23.07 2.83
CA PRO A 158 -7.85 23.71 1.96
C PRO A 158 -9.02 22.78 1.65
N TYR A 159 -10.21 23.33 1.52
CA TYR A 159 -11.38 22.54 1.13
C TYR A 159 -11.11 21.87 -0.22
N CYS A 160 -11.08 20.52 -0.22
CA CYS A 160 -10.75 19.73 -1.39
C CYS A 160 -11.97 18.89 -1.80
N TYR A 161 -12.53 19.17 -2.98
CA TYR A 161 -13.62 18.38 -3.56
C TYR A 161 -13.16 17.01 -4.08
N ARG A 162 -11.87 16.73 -4.01
CA ARG A 162 -11.23 15.54 -4.61
C ARG A 162 -10.58 14.69 -3.54
N TYR A 163 -11.40 14.11 -2.67
CA TYR A 163 -10.89 13.10 -1.75
C TYR A 163 -10.63 11.80 -2.52
N PHE A 164 -9.54 11.13 -2.23
CA PHE A 164 -9.17 9.88 -2.90
C PHE A 164 -9.11 8.72 -1.92
N ASN A 165 -9.37 7.53 -2.43
CA ASN A 165 -9.19 6.28 -1.69
C ASN A 165 -7.70 5.96 -1.59
N ALA A 166 -7.21 5.75 -0.37
CA ALA A 166 -5.80 5.43 -0.13
C ALA A 166 -5.48 3.93 -0.17
N GLY A 167 -6.46 3.08 -0.41
CA GLY A 167 -6.28 1.62 -0.49
C GLY A 167 -5.72 1.12 -1.82
N VAL A 168 -5.67 1.98 -2.86
CA VAL A 168 -5.03 1.68 -4.14
C VAL A 168 -4.24 2.90 -4.58
N LEU A 169 -2.91 2.83 -4.47
CA LEU A 169 -2.01 3.96 -4.78
C LEU A 169 -0.87 3.50 -5.70
N LEU A 170 -0.78 4.10 -6.87
CA LEU A 170 0.45 4.01 -7.66
C LEU A 170 1.39 5.11 -7.17
N MET A 171 2.42 4.75 -6.42
CA MET A 171 3.30 5.69 -5.71
C MET A 171 4.59 5.91 -6.50
N ASN A 172 4.93 7.18 -6.76
CA ASN A 172 6.20 7.58 -7.36
C ASN A 172 7.21 7.86 -6.23
N LEU A 173 7.88 6.80 -5.77
CA LEU A 173 8.82 6.90 -4.65
C LEU A 173 10.02 7.79 -4.99
N ALA A 174 10.45 7.82 -6.24
CA ALA A 174 11.54 8.69 -6.67
C ALA A 174 11.18 10.18 -6.49
N GLU A 175 9.98 10.61 -6.90
CA GLU A 175 9.53 11.99 -6.69
C GLU A 175 9.26 12.28 -5.20
N MET A 176 8.70 11.31 -4.46
CA MET A 176 8.49 11.44 -3.02
C MET A 176 9.81 11.70 -2.28
N ARG A 177 10.87 10.96 -2.61
CA ARG A 177 12.22 11.19 -2.03
C ARG A 177 12.77 12.58 -2.38
N LYS A 178 12.59 13.05 -3.63
CA LYS A 178 13.07 14.38 -4.05
C LYS A 178 12.46 15.53 -3.25
N VAL A 179 11.21 15.40 -2.84
CA VAL A 179 10.53 16.43 -2.05
C VAL A 179 10.66 16.27 -0.53
N GLY A 180 11.36 15.22 -0.08
CA GLY A 180 11.52 14.93 1.35
C GLY A 180 10.16 14.59 1.99
N PHE A 181 9.42 13.68 1.38
CA PHE A 181 8.05 13.33 1.81
C PHE A 181 8.00 12.69 3.20
N THR A 182 9.06 11.99 3.63
CA THR A 182 9.20 11.30 4.93
C THR A 182 10.23 11.97 5.81
#